data_c10b6d92135f540b05732d4d08c47a02
#
_entry.id   c10b6d92135f540b05732d4d08c47a02
#
_cell.length_a   1.000
_cell.length_b   1.000
_cell.length_c   1.000
_cell.angle_alpha   90.00
_cell.angle_beta   90.00
_cell.angle_gamma   90.00
#
_symmetry.space_group_name_H-M   'P 1'
#
loop_
_entity.id
_entity.type
_entity.pdbx_description
1 polymer ?
#
loop_
_entity_poly.entity_id
_entity_poly.type
_entity_poly.pdbx_seq_one_letter_code
_entity_poly.pdbx_strand_id
1 'polypeptide(L)'
;MAVSIDSITGWKIGTCRASVSQLVNLFGQPIRNHGGDGKVPYEWKIGFLNVSIYPYKFEPTNATKFYDFSIGGTSGGQVIALQAFLDHVATSNIWAEDGELCPAVGIEVTSLGYE
;
A
#
# COMPACT_ATOMS: atom_id res chain seq x y z
N MET A 1 -19.38 -11.19 -5.70
CA MET A 1 -18.31 -12.18 -5.69
C MET A 1 -17.07 -11.58 -5.04
N ALA A 2 -16.50 -12.30 -4.15
CA ALA A 2 -15.23 -11.86 -3.59
C ALA A 2 -14.16 -11.94 -4.67
N VAL A 3 -13.41 -10.88 -4.82
CA VAL A 3 -12.26 -10.91 -5.70
C VAL A 3 -11.21 -11.77 -5.02
N SER A 4 -10.69 -12.77 -5.72
CA SER A 4 -9.67 -13.60 -5.12
C SER A 4 -8.40 -12.77 -4.89
N ILE A 5 -7.62 -13.19 -3.92
CA ILE A 5 -6.37 -12.54 -3.60
C ILE A 5 -5.47 -12.47 -4.83
N ASP A 6 -5.43 -13.56 -5.58
CA ASP A 6 -4.58 -13.64 -6.77
C ASP A 6 -4.97 -12.65 -7.84
N SER A 7 -6.26 -12.36 -7.99
CA SER A 7 -6.69 -11.43 -9.02
C SER A 7 -6.39 -9.98 -8.68
N ILE A 8 -6.19 -9.66 -7.40
CA ILE A 8 -5.79 -8.31 -7.01
C ILE A 8 -4.29 -8.11 -7.21
N THR A 9 -3.51 -9.11 -6.87
CA THR A 9 -2.05 -8.95 -6.88
C THR A 9 -1.47 -8.82 -8.28
N GLY A 10 -2.03 -9.50 -9.28
CA GLY A 10 -1.57 -9.41 -10.65
C GLY A 10 -0.06 -9.34 -10.78
N TRP A 11 0.46 -8.19 -11.15
CA TRP A 11 1.89 -7.93 -11.23
C TRP A 11 2.20 -6.55 -10.68
N LYS A 12 3.49 -6.25 -10.54
CA LYS A 12 3.91 -4.96 -10.01
C LYS A 12 3.59 -3.86 -11.02
N ILE A 13 2.88 -2.83 -10.57
CA ILE A 13 2.50 -1.69 -11.41
C ILE A 13 3.08 -0.38 -10.89
N GLY A 14 3.74 -0.38 -9.76
CA GLY A 14 4.36 0.82 -9.22
C GLY A 14 5.06 0.55 -7.90
N THR A 15 5.56 1.62 -7.30
CA THR A 15 6.24 1.59 -6.01
C THR A 15 5.69 2.70 -5.14
N CYS A 16 5.57 2.42 -3.85
CA CYS A 16 5.03 3.36 -2.86
C CYS A 16 5.99 3.43 -1.67
N ARG A 17 6.41 4.64 -1.31
CA ARG A 17 7.27 4.84 -0.14
C ARG A 17 6.40 5.21 1.05
N ALA A 18 6.44 4.40 2.09
CA ALA A 18 5.60 4.56 3.26
C ALA A 18 6.18 3.83 4.46
N SER A 19 5.60 4.05 5.63
CA SER A 19 5.91 3.24 6.81
C SER A 19 4.78 2.25 7.07
N VAL A 20 5.12 1.17 7.78
CA VAL A 20 4.12 0.17 8.17
C VAL A 20 3.02 0.81 9.01
N SER A 21 3.40 1.69 9.96
CA SER A 21 2.42 2.37 10.81
C SER A 21 1.39 3.14 10.01
N GLN A 22 1.83 3.84 8.96
CA GLN A 22 0.92 4.60 8.12
C GLN A 22 -0.02 3.69 7.34
N LEU A 23 0.50 2.59 6.81
CA LEU A 23 -0.33 1.66 6.04
C LEU A 23 -1.35 0.95 6.94
N VAL A 24 -0.95 0.61 8.17
CA VAL A 24 -1.89 0.03 9.14
C VAL A 24 -2.98 1.04 9.50
N ASN A 25 -2.61 2.29 9.73
CA ASN A 25 -3.59 3.32 10.08
C ASN A 25 -4.58 3.59 8.95
N LEU A 26 -4.12 3.50 7.70
CA LEU A 26 -4.97 3.76 6.54
C LEU A 26 -5.82 2.55 6.15
N PHE A 27 -5.24 1.36 6.19
CA PHE A 27 -5.83 0.18 5.56
C PHE A 27 -6.03 -1.01 6.51
N GLY A 28 -5.62 -0.88 7.77
CA GLY A 28 -5.74 -1.97 8.73
C GLY A 28 -4.52 -2.89 8.70
N GLN A 29 -4.63 -4.02 9.37
CA GLN A 29 -3.55 -4.98 9.43
C GLN A 29 -3.39 -5.68 8.09
N PRO A 30 -2.14 -5.95 7.66
CA PRO A 30 -1.92 -6.66 6.42
C PRO A 30 -2.29 -8.14 6.55
N ILE A 31 -2.50 -8.77 5.41
CA ILE A 31 -2.78 -10.20 5.34
C ILE A 31 -1.45 -10.93 5.20
N ARG A 32 -1.15 -11.81 6.16
CA ARG A 32 0.10 -12.55 6.10
C ARG A 32 0.00 -13.70 5.09
N ASN A 33 1.02 -13.82 4.29
CA ASN A 33 1.10 -14.91 3.31
C ASN A 33 1.79 -16.11 3.94
N HIS A 34 1.17 -17.28 3.77
CA HIS A 34 1.65 -18.51 4.41
C HIS A 34 2.21 -19.51 3.43
N GLY A 35 2.39 -19.13 2.19
CA GLY A 35 2.88 -20.06 1.18
C GLY A 35 3.84 -19.39 0.25
N GLY A 36 4.13 -20.07 -0.84
CA GLY A 36 5.00 -19.54 -1.86
C GLY A 36 6.47 -19.59 -1.46
N ASP A 37 7.24 -18.70 -2.03
CA ASP A 37 8.70 -18.69 -1.85
C ASP A 37 9.17 -17.70 -0.79
N GLY A 38 8.25 -17.11 -0.04
CA GLY A 38 8.60 -16.19 1.03
C GLY A 38 8.98 -14.78 0.58
N LYS A 39 8.88 -14.49 -0.71
CA LYS A 39 9.27 -13.16 -1.23
C LYS A 39 8.30 -12.06 -0.82
N VAL A 40 7.03 -12.42 -0.56
CA VAL A 40 6.00 -11.48 -0.11
C VAL A 40 5.48 -11.98 1.22
N PRO A 41 6.02 -11.48 2.35
CA PRO A 41 5.62 -11.98 3.68
C PRO A 41 4.20 -11.60 4.04
N TYR A 42 3.72 -10.46 3.60
CA TYR A 42 2.35 -10.01 3.84
C TYR A 42 1.99 -8.92 2.84
N GLU A 43 0.70 -8.58 2.79
CA GLU A 43 0.24 -7.53 1.87
C GLU A 43 -1.02 -6.87 2.37
N TRP A 44 -1.21 -5.62 1.99
CA TRP A 44 -2.46 -4.89 2.20
C TRP A 44 -3.27 -4.98 0.91
N LYS A 45 -4.48 -5.54 1.01
CA LYS A 45 -5.42 -5.63 -0.11
C LYS A 45 -6.36 -4.44 -0.04
N ILE A 46 -6.29 -3.56 -1.01
CA ILE A 46 -7.11 -2.35 -1.03
C ILE A 46 -8.18 -2.55 -2.08
N GLY A 47 -9.30 -3.15 -1.66
CA GLY A 47 -10.34 -3.61 -2.57
C GLY A 47 -10.98 -2.52 -3.41
N PHE A 48 -11.26 -1.36 -2.82
CA PHE A 48 -11.94 -0.30 -3.55
C PHE A 48 -11.05 0.34 -4.63
N LEU A 49 -9.75 0.15 -4.55
CA LEU A 49 -8.80 0.59 -5.58
C LEU A 49 -8.31 -0.57 -6.44
N ASN A 50 -8.64 -1.79 -6.02
CA ASN A 50 -8.23 -3.02 -6.68
C ASN A 50 -6.70 -3.12 -6.83
N VAL A 51 -5.99 -2.76 -5.77
CA VAL A 51 -4.53 -2.84 -5.71
C VAL A 51 -4.10 -3.53 -4.44
N SER A 52 -2.85 -3.98 -4.40
CA SER A 52 -2.22 -4.44 -3.17
C SER A 52 -0.92 -3.67 -2.96
N ILE A 53 -0.52 -3.53 -1.70
CA ILE A 53 0.76 -2.94 -1.34
C ILE A 53 1.49 -3.99 -0.53
N TYR A 54 2.75 -4.27 -0.87
CA TYR A 54 3.49 -5.35 -0.22
C TYR A 54 4.99 -5.11 -0.26
N PRO A 55 5.72 -5.58 0.79
CA PRO A 55 7.17 -5.59 0.73
C PRO A 55 7.63 -6.79 -0.09
N TYR A 56 8.53 -6.60 -1.02
CA TYR A 56 9.01 -7.67 -1.89
C TYR A 56 10.45 -8.01 -1.56
N LYS A 57 10.67 -9.27 -1.16
CA LYS A 57 11.99 -9.82 -0.79
C LYS A 57 12.58 -9.21 0.48
N PHE A 58 11.75 -8.59 1.32
CA PHE A 58 12.19 -8.14 2.63
C PHE A 58 10.99 -8.09 3.56
N GLU A 59 11.25 -8.05 4.86
CA GLU A 59 10.19 -7.83 5.85
C GLU A 59 10.58 -6.64 6.72
N PRO A 60 9.78 -5.57 6.72
CA PRO A 60 10.07 -4.40 7.54
C PRO A 60 10.16 -4.75 9.02
N THR A 61 11.19 -4.29 9.69
CA THR A 61 11.41 -4.55 11.12
C THR A 61 11.17 -3.32 11.98
N ASN A 62 11.02 -2.14 11.37
CA ASN A 62 10.78 -0.90 12.10
C ASN A 62 9.52 -0.26 11.54
N ALA A 63 8.46 -0.22 12.36
CA ALA A 63 7.15 0.22 11.90
C ALA A 63 7.08 1.69 11.49
N THR A 64 7.98 2.53 11.99
CA THR A 64 7.96 3.96 11.69
C THR A 64 8.96 4.37 10.62
N LYS A 65 9.84 3.46 10.21
CA LYS A 65 10.79 3.73 9.14
C LYS A 65 10.09 3.63 7.78
N PHE A 66 10.49 4.48 6.84
CA PHE A 66 9.94 4.43 5.49
C PHE A 66 10.68 3.39 4.66
N TYR A 67 9.91 2.62 3.93
CA TYR A 67 10.40 1.59 3.02
C TYR A 67 9.73 1.74 1.67
N ASP A 68 10.35 1.17 0.65
CA ASP A 68 9.78 1.14 -0.69
C ASP A 68 8.97 -0.14 -0.85
N PHE A 69 7.65 0.01 -0.85
CA PHE A 69 6.74 -1.12 -1.05
C PHE A 69 6.36 -1.22 -2.52
N SER A 70 6.11 -2.44 -2.97
CA SER A 70 5.59 -2.66 -4.31
C SER A 70 4.09 -2.47 -4.34
N ILE A 71 3.57 -1.99 -5.47
CA ILE A 71 2.13 -1.89 -5.71
C ILE A 71 1.77 -2.91 -6.77
N GLY A 72 0.86 -3.82 -6.42
CA GLY A 72 0.38 -4.84 -7.34
C GLY A 72 -0.99 -4.50 -7.90
N GLY A 73 -1.21 -4.87 -9.14
CA GLY A 73 -2.48 -4.62 -9.81
C GLY A 73 -2.42 -5.06 -11.26
N THR A 74 -3.29 -4.48 -12.09
CA THR A 74 -3.41 -4.86 -13.49
C THR A 74 -3.21 -3.70 -14.46
N SER A 75 -3.22 -2.46 -13.97
CA SER A 75 -3.05 -1.31 -14.86
C SER A 75 -2.50 -0.10 -14.10
N GLY A 76 -1.78 0.76 -14.82
CA GLY A 76 -1.23 1.98 -14.23
C GLY A 76 -2.28 2.96 -13.74
N GLY A 77 -3.50 2.89 -14.26
CA GLY A 77 -4.59 3.74 -13.78
C GLY A 77 -4.92 3.51 -12.31
N GLN A 78 -4.68 2.29 -11.82
CA GLN A 78 -4.88 1.98 -10.42
C GLN A 78 -3.88 2.70 -9.54
N VAL A 79 -2.66 2.88 -10.01
CA VAL A 79 -1.63 3.63 -9.27
C VAL A 79 -2.01 5.11 -9.18
N ILE A 80 -2.53 5.66 -10.28
CA ILE A 80 -3.01 7.05 -10.30
C ILE A 80 -4.16 7.22 -9.30
N ALA A 81 -5.08 6.26 -9.27
CA ALA A 81 -6.19 6.31 -8.32
C ALA A 81 -5.71 6.21 -6.88
N LEU A 82 -4.71 5.39 -6.61
CA LEU A 82 -4.13 5.28 -5.27
C LEU A 82 -3.50 6.61 -4.86
N GLN A 83 -2.74 7.23 -5.74
CA GLN A 83 -2.14 8.53 -5.43
C GLN A 83 -3.19 9.59 -5.17
N ALA A 84 -4.27 9.62 -5.95
CA ALA A 84 -5.35 10.56 -5.75
C ALA A 84 -6.04 10.35 -4.39
N PHE A 85 -6.23 9.09 -4.00
CA PHE A 85 -6.78 8.77 -2.69
C PHE A 85 -5.87 9.26 -1.57
N LEU A 86 -4.57 8.99 -1.67
CA LEU A 86 -3.62 9.41 -0.65
C LEU A 86 -3.54 10.93 -0.54
N ASP A 87 -3.59 11.63 -1.67
CA ASP A 87 -3.60 13.10 -1.68
C ASP A 87 -4.86 13.63 -1.02
N HIS A 88 -5.99 13.02 -1.30
CA HIS A 88 -7.26 13.42 -0.69
C HIS A 88 -7.22 13.26 0.83
N VAL A 89 -6.71 12.13 1.31
CA VAL A 89 -6.59 11.88 2.76
C VAL A 89 -5.63 12.88 3.37
N ALA A 90 -4.50 13.15 2.71
CA ALA A 90 -3.47 14.04 3.24
C ALA A 90 -3.97 15.49 3.38
N THR A 91 -4.93 15.89 2.55
CA THR A 91 -5.50 17.24 2.62
C THR A 91 -6.78 17.31 3.47
N SER A 92 -7.24 16.16 3.98
CA SER A 92 -8.44 16.12 4.81
C SER A 92 -8.16 16.68 6.20
N ASN A 93 -9.12 17.38 6.76
CA ASN A 93 -9.02 17.90 8.11
C ASN A 93 -9.37 16.87 9.18
N ILE A 94 -9.82 15.70 8.79
CA ILE A 94 -10.27 14.67 9.73
C ILE A 94 -9.17 14.32 10.75
N TRP A 95 -7.94 14.20 10.28
CA TRP A 95 -6.83 13.77 11.10
C TRP A 95 -6.23 14.88 11.95
N ALA A 96 -6.48 16.14 11.61
CA ALA A 96 -5.89 17.27 12.31
C ALA A 96 -6.55 17.52 13.66
N GLU A 97 -7.78 17.09 13.83
CA GLU A 97 -8.55 17.38 15.05
C GLU A 97 -7.98 16.69 16.29
N ASP A 98 -7.33 15.56 16.13
CA ASP A 98 -6.79 14.81 17.24
C ASP A 98 -5.35 15.18 17.56
N GLY A 99 -4.77 16.13 16.84
CA GLY A 99 -3.39 16.52 17.05
C GLY A 99 -2.37 15.50 16.55
N GLU A 100 -2.83 14.48 15.86
CA GLU A 100 -1.97 13.46 15.30
C GLU A 100 -1.69 13.75 13.84
N LEU A 101 -0.53 13.27 13.36
CA LEU A 101 -0.19 13.40 11.95
C LEU A 101 -1.13 12.53 11.12
N CYS A 102 -1.60 13.10 10.01
CA CYS A 102 -2.37 12.34 9.05
C CYS A 102 -1.55 11.13 8.57
N PRO A 103 -2.11 9.91 8.57
CA PRO A 103 -1.35 8.73 8.17
C PRO A 103 -0.88 8.76 6.72
N ALA A 104 -1.45 9.60 5.87
CA ALA A 104 -1.00 9.73 4.49
C ALA A 104 0.15 10.71 4.30
N VAL A 105 0.54 11.47 5.34
CA VAL A 105 1.61 12.45 5.22
C VAL A 105 2.94 11.75 4.94
N GLY A 106 3.63 12.17 3.88
CA GLY A 106 4.91 11.61 3.51
C GLY A 106 4.85 10.34 2.68
N ILE A 107 3.67 9.76 2.50
CA ILE A 107 3.51 8.63 1.59
C ILE A 107 3.52 9.16 0.16
N GLU A 108 4.33 8.54 -0.70
CA GLU A 108 4.35 8.96 -2.09
C GLU A 108 4.54 7.76 -3.01
N VAL A 109 3.92 7.83 -4.16
CA VAL A 109 4.16 6.87 -5.24
C VAL A 109 5.43 7.32 -5.95
N THR A 110 6.46 6.48 -5.90
CA THR A 110 7.79 6.85 -6.37
C THR A 110 8.09 6.36 -7.77
N SER A 111 7.31 5.41 -8.26
CA SER A 111 7.45 4.97 -9.65
C SER A 111 6.12 4.46 -10.17
N LEU A 112 5.97 4.47 -11.47
CA LEU A 112 4.81 3.98 -12.18
C LEU A 112 5.30 3.07 -13.28
N GLY A 113 4.76 1.85 -13.35
CA GLY A 113 5.10 0.92 -14.40
C GLY A 113 5.56 -0.42 -13.87
N TYR A 114 5.87 -1.32 -14.80
CA TYR A 114 6.28 -2.67 -14.50
C TYR A 114 7.78 -2.82 -14.43
N GLU A 115 8.16 -3.87 -13.78
CA GLU A 115 9.53 -4.35 -13.85
C GLU A 115 9.60 -5.61 -14.68
#